data_7af46c24fbf829919a6f201a136972be
#
_entry.id   7af46c24fbf829919a6f201a136972be
#
_cell.length_a   1.000
_cell.length_b   1.000
_cell.length_c   1.000
_cell.angle_alpha   90.00
_cell.angle_beta   90.00
_cell.angle_gamma   90.00
#
_symmetry.space_group_name_H-M   'P 1'
#
loop_
_entity.id
_entity.type
_entity.pdbx_description
1 polymer ?
#
loop_
_entity_poly.entity_id
_entity_poly.type
_entity_poly.pdbx_seq_one_letter_code
_entity_poly.pdbx_strand_id
1 'polypeptide(L)'
;ARASNMGDIVGGQFTLPRDIIKATTNHFYDMEEETIREKTFCCGGGGGLLTDDLIELRMKGAQPRMEALKRVVDDHGVTHMAAICAICKSQFSKAFQYYGFELDQIISLHQLVGDALIMNKKEL
;
A
#
# COMPACT_ATOMS: atom_id res chain seq x y z
N ALA A 1 6.67 -1.07 8.47
CA ALA A 1 5.28 -1.24 8.84
C ALA A 1 4.97 -2.50 9.66
N ARG A 2 5.94 -3.34 9.94
CA ARG A 2 5.76 -4.48 10.87
C ARG A 2 5.82 -3.96 12.30
N ALA A 3 4.68 -3.68 12.89
CA ALA A 3 4.58 -3.32 14.29
C ALA A 3 4.50 -4.58 15.17
N SER A 4 5.39 -5.55 14.95
CA SER A 4 5.33 -6.86 15.59
C SER A 4 5.33 -6.79 17.12
N ASN A 5 6.11 -5.88 17.69
CA ASN A 5 6.20 -5.74 19.16
C ASN A 5 4.97 -5.07 19.79
N MET A 6 4.14 -4.43 18.98
CA MET A 6 2.91 -3.74 19.41
C MET A 6 1.65 -4.49 18.99
N GLY A 7 1.81 -5.54 18.19
CA GLY A 7 0.68 -6.28 17.62
C GLY A 7 -0.25 -6.86 18.67
N ASP A 8 0.30 -7.45 19.72
CA ASP A 8 -0.46 -8.09 20.79
C ASP A 8 -1.13 -7.08 21.74
N ILE A 9 -0.67 -5.84 21.75
CA ILE A 9 -1.18 -4.80 22.67
C ILE A 9 -2.23 -3.92 21.97
N VAL A 10 -1.94 -3.47 20.74
CA VAL A 10 -2.76 -2.47 20.04
C VAL A 10 -3.18 -2.91 18.62
N GLY A 11 -2.99 -4.18 18.27
CA GLY A 11 -3.32 -4.71 16.95
C GLY A 11 -2.31 -4.33 15.85
N GLY A 12 -1.31 -3.53 16.17
CA GLY A 12 -0.27 -3.08 15.23
C GLY A 12 -0.86 -2.43 13.97
N GLN A 13 -0.11 -2.53 12.87
CA GLN A 13 -0.53 -2.02 11.55
C GLN A 13 -1.21 -3.09 10.67
N PHE A 14 -1.59 -4.23 11.24
CA PHE A 14 -2.22 -5.30 10.46
C PHE A 14 -3.73 -5.15 10.34
N THR A 15 -4.40 -4.72 11.39
CA THR A 15 -5.86 -4.67 11.46
C THR A 15 -6.42 -3.28 11.21
N LEU A 16 -5.92 -2.27 11.90
CA LEU A 16 -6.46 -0.91 11.88
C LEU A 16 -6.52 -0.29 10.48
N PRO A 17 -5.45 -0.32 9.65
CA PRO A 17 -5.54 0.21 8.29
C PRO A 17 -6.58 -0.53 7.42
N ARG A 18 -6.72 -1.84 7.59
CA ARG A 18 -7.72 -2.63 6.86
C ARG A 18 -9.14 -2.24 7.25
N ASP A 19 -9.40 -2.02 8.53
CA ASP A 19 -10.69 -1.57 9.02
C ASP A 19 -11.06 -0.19 8.46
N ILE A 20 -10.10 0.73 8.41
CA ILE A 20 -10.29 2.06 7.82
C ILE A 20 -10.59 1.95 6.32
N ILE A 21 -9.87 1.13 5.57
CA ILE A 21 -10.12 0.94 4.14
C ILE A 21 -11.50 0.36 3.92
N LYS A 22 -11.91 -0.66 4.67
CA LYS A 22 -13.24 -1.25 4.58
C LYS A 22 -14.37 -0.27 4.92
N ALA A 23 -14.12 0.65 5.84
CA ALA A 23 -15.08 1.68 6.22
C ALA A 23 -15.21 2.81 5.17
N THR A 24 -14.19 3.02 4.36
CA THR A 24 -14.10 4.15 3.41
C THR A 24 -14.28 3.73 1.95
N THR A 25 -14.31 2.44 1.66
CA THR A 25 -14.46 1.91 0.30
C THR A 25 -15.56 0.85 0.22
N ASN A 26 -16.15 0.71 -0.95
CA ASN A 26 -17.18 -0.31 -1.18
C ASN A 26 -16.59 -1.70 -1.47
N HIS A 27 -15.38 -1.73 -2.00
CA HIS A 27 -14.70 -2.95 -2.38
C HIS A 27 -13.27 -2.93 -1.84
N PHE A 28 -12.95 -3.94 -1.06
CA PHE A 28 -11.61 -4.14 -0.52
C PHE A 28 -11.18 -5.58 -0.80
N TYR A 29 -10.01 -5.71 -1.41
CA TYR A 29 -9.36 -7.00 -1.61
C TYR A 29 -7.97 -6.95 -0.99
N ASP A 30 -7.70 -7.90 -0.10
CA ASP A 30 -6.35 -8.09 0.43
C ASP A 30 -5.48 -8.83 -0.57
N MET A 31 -4.18 -8.74 -0.40
CA MET A 31 -3.27 -9.59 -1.15
C MET A 31 -3.34 -11.02 -0.61
N GLU A 32 -2.73 -11.96 -1.33
CA GLU A 32 -2.70 -13.36 -0.93
C GLU A 32 -2.16 -13.54 0.49
N GLU A 33 -2.73 -14.47 1.24
CA GLU A 33 -2.39 -14.73 2.64
C GLU A 33 -0.90 -14.94 2.88
N GLU A 34 -0.21 -15.55 1.90
CA GLU A 34 1.22 -15.79 1.95
C GLU A 34 2.08 -14.52 1.82
N THR A 35 1.47 -13.37 1.55
CA THR A 35 2.16 -12.10 1.27
C THR A 35 1.75 -10.94 2.16
N ILE A 36 0.95 -11.21 3.21
CA ILE A 36 0.41 -10.19 4.11
C ILE A 36 0.84 -10.40 5.56
N ARG A 37 0.55 -9.43 6.41
CA ARG A 37 0.83 -9.45 7.85
C ARG A 37 2.30 -9.74 8.14
N GLU A 38 2.61 -10.77 8.88
CA GLU A 38 3.98 -11.19 9.23
C GLU A 38 4.80 -11.60 8.01
N LYS A 39 4.14 -12.09 6.96
CA LYS A 39 4.75 -12.51 5.70
C LYS A 39 4.82 -11.38 4.66
N THR A 40 4.52 -10.14 5.05
CA THR A 40 4.46 -8.99 4.15
C THR A 40 5.74 -8.80 3.37
N PHE A 41 5.63 -8.75 2.05
CA PHE A 41 6.73 -8.38 1.16
C PHE A 41 7.04 -6.89 1.26
N CYS A 42 8.32 -6.55 1.22
CA CYS A 42 8.79 -5.18 1.25
C CYS A 42 8.47 -4.45 -0.06
N CYS A 43 8.31 -3.13 0.02
CA CYS A 43 8.23 -2.27 -1.18
C CYS A 43 9.59 -2.07 -1.87
N GLY A 44 10.70 -2.42 -1.20
CA GLY A 44 12.06 -2.27 -1.72
C GLY A 44 12.71 -0.90 -1.47
N GLY A 45 12.01 0.05 -0.83
CA GLY A 45 12.50 1.42 -0.64
C GLY A 45 13.00 1.77 0.77
N GLY A 46 12.93 0.81 1.73
CA GLY A 46 13.37 1.05 3.10
C GLY A 46 14.88 0.97 3.29
N GLY A 47 15.32 1.22 4.56
CA GLY A 47 16.72 1.04 4.93
C GLY A 47 17.72 1.98 4.24
N GLY A 48 17.28 3.17 3.81
CA GLY A 48 18.15 4.13 3.11
C GLY A 48 18.33 3.86 1.61
N LEU A 49 17.59 2.91 1.04
CA LEU A 49 17.68 2.55 -0.38
C LEU A 49 16.92 3.49 -1.31
N LEU A 50 16.16 4.45 -0.78
CA LEU A 50 15.31 5.34 -1.58
C LEU A 50 16.16 6.44 -2.28
N THR A 51 17.06 6.02 -3.13
CA THR A 51 17.90 6.87 -3.96
C THR A 51 17.89 6.38 -5.41
N ASP A 52 18.07 7.28 -6.36
CA ASP A 52 18.03 6.93 -7.78
C ASP A 52 19.28 6.14 -8.25
N ASP A 53 20.39 6.27 -7.51
CA ASP A 53 21.60 5.48 -7.77
C ASP A 53 21.41 3.97 -7.57
N LEU A 54 20.40 3.59 -6.78
CA LEU A 54 20.09 2.20 -6.46
C LEU A 54 18.78 1.74 -7.12
N ILE A 55 18.35 2.39 -8.18
CA ILE A 55 17.04 2.13 -8.81
C ILE A 55 16.86 0.65 -9.22
N GLU A 56 17.88 0.04 -9.79
CA GLU A 56 17.78 -1.37 -10.19
C GLU A 56 17.60 -2.31 -9.00
N LEU A 57 18.32 -2.07 -7.90
CA LEU A 57 18.18 -2.84 -6.67
C LEU A 57 16.79 -2.65 -6.06
N ARG A 58 16.31 -1.41 -6.07
CA ARG A 58 14.95 -1.07 -5.60
C ARG A 58 13.87 -1.79 -6.40
N MET A 59 14.00 -1.84 -7.72
CA MET A 59 13.04 -2.53 -8.59
C MET A 59 13.07 -4.05 -8.35
N LYS A 60 14.24 -4.64 -8.22
CA LYS A 60 14.37 -6.05 -7.84
C LYS A 60 13.75 -6.33 -6.45
N GLY A 61 13.99 -5.44 -5.49
CA GLY A 61 13.40 -5.57 -4.14
C GLY A 61 11.88 -5.41 -4.11
N ALA A 62 11.32 -4.65 -5.05
CA ALA A 62 9.87 -4.48 -5.19
C ALA A 62 9.19 -5.64 -5.92
N GLN A 63 9.92 -6.44 -6.71
CA GLN A 63 9.36 -7.45 -7.60
C GLN A 63 8.36 -8.39 -6.92
N PRO A 64 8.64 -9.03 -5.78
CA PRO A 64 7.68 -9.95 -5.17
C PRO A 64 6.35 -9.27 -4.80
N ARG A 65 6.42 -8.02 -4.35
CA ARG A 65 5.22 -7.23 -4.00
C ARG A 65 4.44 -6.84 -5.26
N MET A 66 5.12 -6.45 -6.33
CA MET A 66 4.49 -6.08 -7.59
C MET A 66 3.83 -7.28 -8.27
N GLU A 67 4.45 -8.46 -8.20
CA GLU A 67 3.85 -9.70 -8.70
C GLU A 67 2.60 -10.10 -7.89
N ALA A 68 2.64 -9.97 -6.56
CA ALA A 68 1.48 -10.19 -5.72
C ALA A 68 0.33 -9.22 -6.04
N LEU A 69 0.64 -7.93 -6.23
CA LEU A 69 -0.34 -6.94 -6.65
C LEU A 69 -0.95 -7.28 -8.02
N LYS A 70 -0.12 -7.68 -8.98
CA LYS A 70 -0.60 -8.05 -10.32
C LYS A 70 -1.61 -9.19 -10.26
N ARG A 71 -1.37 -10.21 -9.44
CA ARG A 71 -2.35 -11.31 -9.27
C ARG A 71 -3.69 -10.81 -8.75
N VAL A 72 -3.70 -9.92 -7.76
CA VAL A 72 -4.94 -9.32 -7.23
C VAL A 72 -5.66 -8.47 -8.28
N VAL A 73 -4.91 -7.70 -9.08
CA VAL A 73 -5.48 -6.92 -10.19
C VAL A 73 -6.11 -7.84 -11.24
N ASP A 74 -5.40 -8.89 -11.63
CA ASP A 74 -5.89 -9.84 -12.66
C ASP A 74 -7.12 -10.63 -12.16
N ASP A 75 -7.15 -11.01 -10.87
CA ASP A 75 -8.23 -11.83 -10.31
C ASP A 75 -9.49 -11.03 -9.94
N HIS A 76 -9.32 -9.79 -9.49
CA HIS A 76 -10.41 -8.98 -8.90
C HIS A 76 -10.66 -7.65 -9.61
N GLY A 77 -9.81 -7.25 -10.56
CA GLY A 77 -9.96 -5.98 -11.27
C GLY A 77 -9.80 -4.74 -10.40
N VAL A 78 -8.99 -4.81 -9.34
CA VAL A 78 -8.74 -3.67 -8.45
C VAL A 78 -8.06 -2.54 -9.21
N THR A 79 -8.40 -1.31 -8.89
CA THR A 79 -7.92 -0.10 -9.58
C THR A 79 -6.94 0.70 -8.73
N HIS A 80 -6.91 0.49 -7.42
CA HIS A 80 -6.10 1.25 -6.49
C HIS A 80 -5.38 0.35 -5.49
N MET A 81 -4.15 0.71 -5.15
CA MET A 81 -3.39 0.13 -4.06
C MET A 81 -3.29 1.13 -2.92
N ALA A 82 -3.78 0.77 -1.74
CA ALA A 82 -3.63 1.60 -0.55
C ALA A 82 -2.24 1.41 0.06
N ALA A 83 -1.53 2.52 0.29
CA ALA A 83 -0.24 2.55 0.94
C ALA A 83 -0.31 3.38 2.23
N ILE A 84 0.09 2.79 3.35
CA ILE A 84 0.05 3.44 4.68
C ILE A 84 1.34 4.18 5.02
N CYS A 85 2.42 3.92 4.32
CA CYS A 85 3.74 4.48 4.57
C CYS A 85 4.15 5.44 3.45
N ALA A 86 4.64 6.63 3.81
CA ALA A 86 5.09 7.62 2.84
C ALA A 86 6.26 7.13 1.97
N ILE A 87 7.20 6.39 2.56
CA ILE A 87 8.33 5.78 1.83
C ILE A 87 7.82 4.73 0.84
N CYS A 88 6.87 3.89 1.24
CA CYS A 88 6.25 2.91 0.34
C CYS A 88 5.53 3.60 -0.82
N LYS A 89 4.78 4.68 -0.56
CA LYS A 89 4.11 5.45 -1.62
C LYS A 89 5.13 6.02 -2.61
N SER A 90 6.23 6.59 -2.13
CA SER A 90 7.31 7.11 -2.97
C SER A 90 8.00 6.01 -3.78
N GLN A 91 8.27 4.87 -3.16
CA GLN A 91 8.87 3.70 -3.83
C GLN A 91 7.95 3.14 -4.91
N PHE A 92 6.68 2.96 -4.61
CA PHE A 92 5.71 2.42 -5.56
C PHE A 92 5.45 3.36 -6.74
N SER A 93 5.61 4.67 -6.57
CA SER A 93 5.52 5.60 -7.71
C SER A 93 6.55 5.30 -8.80
N LYS A 94 7.72 4.80 -8.44
CA LYS A 94 8.75 4.32 -9.38
C LYS A 94 8.48 2.88 -9.84
N ALA A 95 8.16 1.99 -8.89
CA ALA A 95 7.92 0.59 -9.19
C ALA A 95 6.71 0.40 -10.12
N PHE A 96 5.64 1.17 -9.96
CA PHE A 96 4.47 1.11 -10.83
C PHE A 96 4.82 1.43 -12.28
N GLN A 97 5.60 2.48 -12.51
CA GLN A 97 6.09 2.81 -13.86
C GLN A 97 6.94 1.69 -14.45
N TYR A 98 7.84 1.13 -13.65
CA TYR A 98 8.74 0.06 -14.09
C TYR A 98 7.98 -1.23 -14.45
N TYR A 99 6.95 -1.58 -13.68
CA TYR A 99 6.16 -2.81 -13.88
C TYR A 99 4.87 -2.59 -14.69
N GLY A 100 4.66 -1.42 -15.27
CA GLY A 100 3.54 -1.14 -16.17
C GLY A 100 2.21 -0.82 -15.48
N PHE A 101 2.22 -0.40 -14.22
CA PHE A 101 1.05 0.12 -13.52
C PHE A 101 0.96 1.64 -13.67
N GLU A 102 -0.25 2.19 -13.60
CA GLU A 102 -0.46 3.64 -13.62
C GLU A 102 -0.21 4.28 -12.25
N LEU A 103 0.28 5.53 -12.24
CA LEU A 103 0.65 6.23 -11.00
C LEU A 103 -0.53 6.59 -10.10
N ASP A 104 -1.70 6.85 -10.67
CA ASP A 104 -2.93 7.19 -9.95
C ASP A 104 -3.54 5.98 -9.22
N GLN A 105 -3.03 4.79 -9.47
CA GLN A 105 -3.44 3.57 -8.75
C GLN A 105 -2.91 3.49 -7.32
N ILE A 106 -2.03 4.39 -6.89
CA ILE A 106 -1.53 4.44 -5.51
C ILE A 106 -2.27 5.50 -4.73
N ILE A 107 -2.99 5.09 -3.68
CA ILE A 107 -3.72 6.00 -2.80
C ILE A 107 -3.23 5.87 -1.36
N SER A 108 -3.13 6.98 -0.65
CA SER A 108 -2.82 6.94 0.78
C SER A 108 -4.08 6.69 1.61
N LEU A 109 -3.89 6.12 2.79
CA LEU A 109 -5.00 5.90 3.73
C LEU A 109 -5.70 7.21 4.11
N HIS A 110 -4.93 8.28 4.31
CA HIS A 110 -5.47 9.61 4.63
C HIS A 110 -6.33 10.17 3.49
N GLN A 111 -5.95 9.94 2.24
CA GLN A 111 -6.73 10.37 1.09
C GLN A 111 -8.06 9.64 1.01
N LEU A 112 -8.08 8.32 1.24
CA LEU A 112 -9.33 7.55 1.31
C LEU A 112 -10.28 8.10 2.37
N VAL A 113 -9.78 8.42 3.55
CA VAL A 113 -10.59 9.02 4.61
C VAL A 113 -11.10 10.40 4.19
N GLY A 114 -10.22 11.26 3.63
CA GLY A 114 -10.59 12.58 3.15
C GLY A 114 -11.68 12.56 2.09
N ASP A 115 -11.56 11.64 1.14
CA ASP A 115 -12.54 11.50 0.05
C ASP A 115 -13.88 10.94 0.55
N ALA A 116 -13.88 10.18 1.65
CA ALA A 116 -15.09 9.63 2.25
C ALA A 116 -15.81 10.61 3.19
N LEU A 117 -15.20 11.73 3.59
CA LEU A 117 -15.81 12.71 4.46
C LEU A 117 -16.88 13.52 3.72
N ILE A 118 -18.06 13.61 4.33
CA ILE A 118 -19.13 14.49 3.88
C ILE A 118 -18.95 15.84 4.58
N MET A 119 -18.42 16.81 3.87
CA MET A 119 -18.20 18.17 4.39
C MET A 119 -19.43 19.03 4.17
N ASN A 120 -19.94 19.66 5.24
CA ASN A 120 -20.95 20.69 5.11
C ASN A 120 -20.27 22.00 4.64
N LYS A 121 -20.71 22.58 3.52
CA LYS A 121 -20.15 23.82 2.97
C LYS A 121 -20.11 25.01 3.93
N LYS A 122 -20.90 24.98 5.01
CA LYS A 122 -20.89 26.01 6.05
C LYS A 122 -19.76 25.87 7.07
N GLU A 123 -19.06 24.75 7.06
CA GLU A 123 -17.95 24.45 7.98
C GLU A 123 -16.56 24.67 7.32
N LEU A 124 -16.56 25.01 6.05
CA LEU A 124 -15.37 25.41 5.29
C LEU A 124 -15.24 26.93 5.27
#